data_45ea0a42abe6e27c9c833b5cf005228c
#
_entry.id   45ea0a42abe6e27c9c833b5cf005228c
#
_cell.length_a   1.000
_cell.length_b   1.000
_cell.length_c   1.000
_cell.angle_alpha   90.00
_cell.angle_beta   90.00
_cell.angle_gamma   90.00
#
_symmetry.space_group_name_H-M   'P 1'
#
loop_
_entity.id
_entity.type
_entity.pdbx_description
1 polymer ?
#
loop_
_entity_poly.entity_id
_entity_poly.type
_entity_poly.pdbx_seq_one_letter_code
_entity_poly.pdbx_strand_id
1 'polypeptide(L)'
;MAVFLYAENDPIHFRNLQTSILSLFRVVTLEDWTDVMYINMYGSNAYGYSADDLEYWNPVPSESPLGAALFFVSFVLIGTMIVLNLVIGVIMNSMDESNAEMSIKQEIERRKNNPEPVRDSLHDLQSKMENLSSELKIIKRMIEDKNHS
;
A
#
# COMPACT_ATOMS: atom_id res chain seq x y z
N MET A 1 13.25 -20.93 -7.51
CA MET A 1 12.88 -22.21 -6.86
C MET A 1 11.88 -22.99 -7.69
N ALA A 2 10.74 -22.43 -8.12
CA ALA A 2 9.78 -23.15 -8.97
C ALA A 2 10.38 -23.74 -10.26
N VAL A 3 11.25 -23.01 -10.95
CA VAL A 3 11.98 -23.53 -12.14
C VAL A 3 12.71 -24.85 -11.82
N PHE A 4 13.42 -24.92 -10.72
CA PHE A 4 14.19 -26.13 -10.35
C PHE A 4 13.29 -27.30 -9.95
N LEU A 5 12.10 -27.04 -9.46
CA LEU A 5 11.18 -28.08 -9.00
C LEU A 5 10.29 -28.61 -10.11
N TYR A 6 9.87 -27.74 -11.03
CA TYR A 6 8.77 -28.03 -11.93
C TYR A 6 9.07 -27.88 -13.44
N ALA A 7 10.25 -27.37 -13.83
CA ALA A 7 10.57 -27.09 -15.22
C ALA A 7 10.52 -28.34 -16.13
N GLU A 8 10.89 -29.51 -15.61
CA GLU A 8 10.88 -30.76 -16.37
C GLU A 8 9.47 -31.33 -16.53
N ASN A 9 8.65 -31.25 -15.47
CA ASN A 9 7.28 -31.74 -15.50
C ASN A 9 6.34 -30.76 -16.20
N ASP A 10 6.53 -29.46 -16.01
CA ASP A 10 5.62 -28.41 -16.47
C ASP A 10 6.39 -27.29 -17.22
N PRO A 11 6.95 -27.58 -18.40
CA PRO A 11 7.72 -26.62 -19.17
C PRO A 11 6.88 -25.46 -19.70
N ILE A 12 5.56 -25.59 -19.86
CA ILE A 12 4.68 -24.47 -20.24
C ILE A 12 4.79 -23.35 -19.20
N HIS A 13 4.72 -23.68 -17.92
CA HIS A 13 4.70 -22.71 -16.85
C HIS A 13 6.08 -22.40 -16.25
N PHE A 14 7.03 -23.37 -16.24
CA PHE A 14 8.25 -23.26 -15.44
C PHE A 14 9.56 -23.50 -16.21
N ARG A 15 9.58 -23.57 -17.56
CA ARG A 15 10.79 -23.86 -18.37
C ARG A 15 11.95 -22.88 -18.14
N ASN A 16 11.67 -21.63 -17.80
CA ASN A 16 12.67 -20.61 -17.52
C ASN A 16 12.16 -19.60 -16.51
N LEU A 17 13.05 -18.69 -16.09
CA LEU A 17 12.71 -17.69 -15.06
C LEU A 17 11.58 -16.75 -15.49
N GLN A 18 11.54 -16.34 -16.75
CA GLN A 18 10.51 -15.41 -17.24
C GLN A 18 9.12 -16.04 -17.21
N THR A 19 8.96 -17.24 -17.76
CA THR A 19 7.69 -17.96 -17.73
C THR A 19 7.27 -18.29 -16.31
N SER A 20 8.22 -18.67 -15.44
CA SER A 20 7.91 -18.94 -14.04
C SER A 20 7.44 -17.72 -13.25
N ILE A 21 8.02 -16.55 -13.49
CA ILE A 21 7.56 -15.31 -12.86
C ILE A 21 6.13 -14.97 -13.29
N LEU A 22 5.83 -15.10 -14.60
CA LEU A 22 4.48 -14.85 -15.11
C LEU A 22 3.46 -15.85 -14.55
N SER A 23 3.83 -17.13 -14.49
CA SER A 23 2.97 -18.18 -13.92
C SER A 23 2.73 -17.96 -12.44
N LEU A 24 3.77 -17.62 -11.67
CA LEU A 24 3.64 -17.32 -10.25
C LEU A 24 2.85 -16.03 -9.99
N PHE A 25 2.97 -15.03 -10.87
CA PHE A 25 2.11 -13.85 -10.81
C PHE A 25 0.64 -14.21 -11.00
N ARG A 26 0.33 -15.04 -11.99
CA ARG A 26 -1.02 -15.58 -12.21
C ARG A 26 -1.53 -16.36 -10.99
N VAL A 27 -0.70 -17.20 -10.39
CA VAL A 27 -1.01 -17.94 -9.17
C VAL A 27 -1.35 -17.01 -7.99
N VAL A 28 -0.58 -15.93 -7.78
CA VAL A 28 -0.83 -14.95 -6.71
C VAL A 28 -2.12 -14.17 -6.92
N THR A 29 -2.49 -13.91 -8.17
CA THR A 29 -3.77 -13.28 -8.52
C THR A 29 -4.97 -14.23 -8.41
N LEU A 30 -4.75 -15.47 -8.00
CA LEU A 30 -5.73 -16.55 -7.86
C LEU A 30 -6.35 -17.00 -9.18
N GLU A 31 -5.71 -16.69 -10.30
CA GLU A 31 -6.17 -17.12 -11.62
C GLU A 31 -5.58 -18.49 -11.95
N ASP A 32 -6.44 -19.48 -12.16
CA ASP A 32 -6.12 -20.88 -12.53
C ASP A 32 -4.99 -21.54 -11.71
N TRP A 33 -4.74 -21.07 -10.50
CA TRP A 33 -3.66 -21.57 -9.66
C TRP A 33 -3.80 -23.06 -9.31
N THR A 34 -5.03 -23.55 -9.24
CA THR A 34 -5.35 -24.95 -8.99
C THR A 34 -4.92 -25.85 -10.13
N ASP A 35 -5.07 -25.39 -11.37
CA ASP A 35 -4.68 -26.19 -12.55
C ASP A 35 -3.17 -26.34 -12.62
N VAL A 36 -2.43 -25.27 -12.40
CA VAL A 36 -0.96 -25.31 -12.31
C VAL A 36 -0.51 -26.23 -11.19
N MET A 37 -1.19 -26.18 -10.05
CA MET A 37 -0.92 -27.09 -8.93
C MET A 37 -1.21 -28.54 -9.31
N TYR A 38 -2.35 -28.83 -9.93
CA TYR A 38 -2.73 -30.21 -10.29
C TYR A 38 -1.82 -30.82 -11.35
N ILE A 39 -1.33 -30.05 -12.34
CA ILE A 39 -0.30 -30.51 -13.27
C ILE A 39 0.93 -31.03 -12.51
N ASN A 40 1.34 -30.32 -11.48
CA ASN A 40 2.52 -30.68 -10.69
C ASN A 40 2.24 -31.68 -9.57
N MET A 41 0.97 -31.91 -9.22
CA MET A 41 0.56 -32.99 -8.31
C MET A 41 0.50 -34.36 -9.01
N TYR A 42 -0.10 -34.38 -10.20
CA TYR A 42 -0.46 -35.62 -10.89
C TYR A 42 0.44 -35.97 -12.08
N GLY A 43 1.30 -35.01 -12.48
CA GLY A 43 2.14 -35.13 -13.68
C GLY A 43 1.47 -34.59 -14.95
N SER A 44 2.27 -34.00 -15.83
CA SER A 44 1.82 -33.41 -17.10
C SER A 44 1.17 -34.42 -18.07
N ASN A 45 1.49 -35.70 -17.95
CA ASN A 45 0.86 -36.76 -18.74
C ASN A 45 -0.53 -37.17 -18.25
N ALA A 46 -0.87 -36.82 -17.01
CA ALA A 46 -2.16 -37.18 -16.40
C ALA A 46 -3.14 -36.00 -16.31
N TYR A 47 -2.64 -34.77 -16.27
CA TYR A 47 -3.47 -33.58 -16.11
C TYR A 47 -2.93 -32.37 -16.88
N GLY A 48 -3.81 -31.61 -17.51
CA GLY A 48 -3.58 -30.26 -18.03
C GLY A 48 -2.89 -30.15 -19.38
N TYR A 49 -2.24 -31.19 -19.87
CA TYR A 49 -1.57 -31.22 -21.19
C TYR A 49 -2.38 -31.96 -22.21
N SER A 50 -2.52 -31.38 -23.40
CA SER A 50 -3.05 -32.08 -24.58
C SER A 50 -2.00 -33.01 -25.21
N ALA A 51 -2.42 -33.89 -26.13
CA ALA A 51 -1.48 -34.74 -26.86
C ALA A 51 -0.47 -33.91 -27.66
N ASP A 52 -0.90 -32.82 -28.26
CA ASP A 52 -0.05 -31.91 -29.03
C ASP A 52 0.96 -31.18 -28.11
N ASP A 53 0.56 -30.80 -26.88
CA ASP A 53 1.46 -30.19 -25.89
C ASP A 53 2.54 -31.18 -25.45
N LEU A 54 2.16 -32.43 -25.20
CA LEU A 54 3.09 -33.49 -24.82
C LEU A 54 4.15 -33.74 -25.91
N GLU A 55 3.72 -33.76 -27.19
CA GLU A 55 4.61 -33.93 -28.33
C GLU A 55 5.55 -32.71 -28.50
N TYR A 56 5.01 -31.51 -28.38
CA TYR A 56 5.78 -30.27 -28.60
C TYR A 56 6.78 -29.97 -27.47
N TRP A 57 6.32 -30.07 -26.23
CA TRP A 57 7.12 -29.71 -25.07
C TRP A 57 7.97 -30.85 -24.53
N ASN A 58 7.63 -32.09 -24.85
CA ASN A 58 8.29 -33.32 -24.39
C ASN A 58 8.62 -33.29 -22.89
N PRO A 59 7.62 -33.01 -22.00
CA PRO A 59 7.86 -32.93 -20.58
C PRO A 59 8.33 -34.28 -20.01
N VAL A 60 9.06 -34.22 -18.90
CA VAL A 60 9.38 -35.42 -18.12
C VAL A 60 8.36 -35.49 -16.96
N PRO A 61 7.29 -36.32 -17.09
CA PRO A 61 6.24 -36.35 -16.09
C PRO A 61 6.79 -36.74 -14.72
N SER A 62 6.42 -35.98 -13.72
CA SER A 62 6.80 -36.20 -12.34
C SER A 62 5.63 -35.89 -11.43
N GLU A 63 5.29 -36.84 -10.57
CA GLU A 63 4.20 -36.70 -9.62
C GLU A 63 4.75 -36.29 -8.25
N SER A 64 4.19 -35.20 -7.73
CA SER A 64 4.53 -34.72 -6.39
C SER A 64 3.27 -34.19 -5.66
N PRO A 65 2.31 -35.07 -5.32
CA PRO A 65 1.03 -34.61 -4.78
C PRO A 65 1.15 -33.74 -3.55
N LEU A 66 1.93 -34.18 -2.56
CA LEU A 66 2.12 -33.41 -1.32
C LEU A 66 3.06 -32.21 -1.52
N GLY A 67 4.14 -32.37 -2.29
CA GLY A 67 5.12 -31.33 -2.53
C GLY A 67 4.52 -30.15 -3.31
N ALA A 68 3.80 -30.43 -4.40
CA ALA A 68 3.12 -29.40 -5.18
C ALA A 68 2.01 -28.72 -4.37
N ALA A 69 1.16 -29.49 -3.66
CA ALA A 69 0.11 -28.91 -2.83
C ALA A 69 0.69 -27.96 -1.76
N LEU A 70 1.72 -28.37 -1.02
CA LEU A 70 2.36 -27.53 -0.02
C LEU A 70 3.00 -26.29 -0.63
N PHE A 71 3.69 -26.44 -1.76
CA PHE A 71 4.32 -25.30 -2.44
C PHE A 71 3.28 -24.27 -2.90
N PHE A 72 2.28 -24.69 -3.67
CA PHE A 72 1.31 -23.76 -4.26
C PHE A 72 0.37 -23.16 -3.22
N VAL A 73 -0.12 -23.95 -2.26
CA VAL A 73 -0.98 -23.44 -1.18
C VAL A 73 -0.22 -22.44 -0.30
N SER A 74 0.99 -22.76 0.12
CA SER A 74 1.79 -21.81 0.91
C SER A 74 2.14 -20.54 0.10
N PHE A 75 2.45 -20.69 -1.18
CA PHE A 75 2.77 -19.56 -2.05
C PHE A 75 1.56 -18.63 -2.23
N VAL A 76 0.36 -19.19 -2.46
CA VAL A 76 -0.90 -18.44 -2.56
C VAL A 76 -1.21 -17.73 -1.24
N LEU A 77 -1.12 -18.41 -0.10
CA LEU A 77 -1.42 -17.82 1.20
C LEU A 77 -0.48 -16.64 1.51
N ILE A 78 0.81 -16.81 1.30
CA ILE A 78 1.79 -15.74 1.54
C ILE A 78 1.61 -14.60 0.53
N GLY A 79 1.47 -14.93 -0.76
CA GLY A 79 1.34 -13.96 -1.84
C GLY A 79 0.09 -13.12 -1.71
N THR A 80 -1.07 -13.74 -1.47
CA THR A 80 -2.33 -13.02 -1.27
C THR A 80 -2.30 -12.17 -0.01
N MET A 81 -1.69 -12.64 1.08
CA MET A 81 -1.53 -11.84 2.29
C MET A 81 -0.71 -10.56 2.04
N ILE A 82 0.38 -10.66 1.26
CA ILE A 82 1.20 -9.50 0.88
C ILE A 82 0.40 -8.52 0.00
N VAL A 83 -0.27 -9.04 -1.03
CA VAL A 83 -1.06 -8.21 -1.96
C VAL A 83 -2.21 -7.52 -1.23
N LEU A 84 -2.95 -8.22 -0.39
CA LEU A 84 -4.05 -7.63 0.39
C LEU A 84 -3.55 -6.54 1.34
N ASN A 85 -2.44 -6.77 2.04
CA ASN A 85 -1.85 -5.76 2.92
C ASN A 85 -1.41 -4.51 2.16
N LEU A 86 -0.85 -4.67 0.95
CA LEU A 86 -0.50 -3.55 0.08
C LEU A 86 -1.74 -2.76 -0.33
N VAL A 87 -2.79 -3.44 -0.78
CA VAL A 87 -4.06 -2.82 -1.20
C VAL A 87 -4.71 -2.08 -0.03
N ILE A 88 -4.79 -2.71 1.15
CA ILE A 88 -5.33 -2.09 2.36
C ILE A 88 -4.51 -0.84 2.72
N GLY A 89 -3.17 -0.92 2.67
CA GLY A 89 -2.29 0.22 2.96
C GLY A 89 -2.53 1.40 2.03
N VAL A 90 -2.72 1.16 0.73
CA VAL A 90 -3.03 2.22 -0.24
C VAL A 90 -4.41 2.83 0.02
N ILE A 91 -5.43 2.00 0.30
CA ILE A 91 -6.79 2.49 0.60
C ILE A 91 -6.80 3.32 1.88
N MET A 92 -6.14 2.87 2.94
CA MET A 92 -6.08 3.60 4.22
C MET A 92 -5.43 4.97 4.05
N ASN A 93 -4.30 5.05 3.35
CA ASN A 93 -3.65 6.33 3.08
C ASN A 93 -4.55 7.31 2.31
N SER A 94 -5.29 6.81 1.31
CA SER A 94 -6.22 7.64 0.54
C SER A 94 -7.41 8.11 1.37
N MET A 95 -7.88 7.28 2.30
CA MET A 95 -8.97 7.65 3.22
C MET A 95 -8.53 8.70 4.24
N ASP A 96 -7.31 8.56 4.78
CA ASP A 96 -6.77 9.53 5.74
C ASP A 96 -6.60 10.91 5.10
N GLU A 97 -6.10 10.97 3.87
CA GLU A 97 -5.97 12.21 3.09
C GLU A 97 -7.35 12.85 2.82
N SER A 98 -8.33 12.07 2.38
CA SER A 98 -9.70 12.54 2.16
C SER A 98 -10.39 13.04 3.44
N ASN A 99 -10.17 12.34 4.56
CA ASN A 99 -10.71 12.75 5.85
C ASN A 99 -10.06 14.05 6.35
N ALA A 100 -8.75 14.21 6.16
CA ALA A 100 -8.04 15.43 6.50
C ALA A 100 -8.56 16.62 5.66
N GLU A 101 -8.73 16.46 4.36
CA GLU A 101 -9.32 17.50 3.51
C GLU A 101 -10.75 17.87 3.91
N MET A 102 -11.59 16.87 4.23
CA MET A 102 -12.95 17.13 4.68
C MET A 102 -12.99 17.86 6.01
N SER A 103 -12.12 17.50 6.95
CA SER A 103 -12.05 18.18 8.26
C SER A 103 -11.61 19.63 8.12
N ILE A 104 -10.65 19.92 7.25
CA ILE A 104 -10.19 21.29 6.94
C ILE A 104 -11.33 22.10 6.29
N LYS A 105 -12.04 21.53 5.31
CA LYS A 105 -13.18 22.18 4.66
C LYS A 105 -14.29 22.50 5.66
N GLN A 106 -14.64 21.56 6.53
CA GLN A 106 -15.64 21.76 7.57
C GLN A 106 -15.24 22.86 8.56
N GLU A 107 -13.98 22.91 8.96
CA GLU A 107 -13.48 23.95 9.85
C GLU A 107 -13.48 25.34 9.20
N ILE A 108 -13.11 25.43 7.90
CA ILE A 108 -13.19 26.68 7.14
C ILE A 108 -14.65 27.15 7.03
N GLU A 109 -15.56 26.23 6.73
CA GLU A 109 -16.99 26.54 6.61
C GLU A 109 -17.61 26.95 7.95
N ARG A 110 -17.23 26.28 9.04
CA ARG A 110 -17.61 26.63 10.40
C ARG A 110 -17.13 28.04 10.78
N ARG A 111 -15.87 28.39 10.49
CA ARG A 111 -15.31 29.72 10.74
C ARG A 111 -15.97 30.80 9.90
N LYS A 112 -16.35 30.47 8.66
CA LYS A 112 -17.07 31.39 7.77
C LYS A 112 -18.49 31.67 8.26
N ASN A 113 -19.16 30.64 8.79
CA ASN A 113 -20.55 30.75 9.26
C ASN A 113 -20.65 31.26 10.71
N ASN A 114 -19.60 31.17 11.50
CA ASN A 114 -19.52 31.71 12.86
C ASN A 114 -18.20 32.49 13.07
N PRO A 115 -18.15 33.76 12.65
CA PRO A 115 -16.95 34.60 12.75
C PRO A 115 -16.68 35.12 14.18
N GLU A 116 -17.59 34.92 15.16
CA GLU A 116 -17.44 35.42 16.54
C GLU A 116 -16.13 35.00 17.21
N PRO A 117 -15.71 33.71 17.22
CA PRO A 117 -14.45 33.33 17.87
C PRO A 117 -13.22 33.97 17.26
N VAL A 118 -13.24 34.23 15.95
CA VAL A 118 -12.13 34.90 15.24
C VAL A 118 -12.13 36.41 15.56
N ARG A 119 -13.30 37.02 15.69
CA ARG A 119 -13.48 38.40 16.02
C ARG A 119 -13.02 38.70 17.46
N ASP A 120 -13.38 37.81 18.39
CA ASP A 120 -12.94 37.90 19.79
C ASP A 120 -11.43 37.75 19.93
N SER A 121 -10.82 36.83 19.19
CA SER A 121 -9.36 36.66 19.16
C SER A 121 -8.65 37.87 18.56
N LEU A 122 -9.20 38.49 17.52
CA LEU A 122 -8.66 39.72 16.94
C LEU A 122 -8.76 40.88 17.94
N HIS A 123 -9.86 41.01 18.64
CA HIS A 123 -10.05 42.04 19.66
C HIS A 123 -9.06 41.86 20.83
N ASP A 124 -8.84 40.63 21.29
CA ASP A 124 -7.84 40.30 22.33
C ASP A 124 -6.42 40.65 21.86
N LEU A 125 -6.06 40.32 20.62
CA LEU A 125 -4.76 40.68 20.03
C LEU A 125 -4.58 42.20 19.91
N GLN A 126 -5.61 42.94 19.48
CA GLN A 126 -5.57 44.41 19.45
C GLN A 126 -5.34 44.99 20.82
N SER A 127 -6.06 44.51 21.84
CA SER A 127 -5.90 44.97 23.20
C SER A 127 -4.49 44.72 23.75
N LYS A 128 -3.91 43.54 23.46
CA LYS A 128 -2.51 43.21 23.83
C LYS A 128 -1.50 44.11 23.12
N MET A 129 -1.72 44.42 21.85
CA MET A 129 -0.86 45.36 21.10
C MET A 129 -0.91 46.78 21.67
N GLU A 130 -2.08 47.28 22.06
CA GLU A 130 -2.23 48.59 22.66
C GLU A 130 -1.51 48.67 24.03
N ASN A 131 -1.63 47.63 24.85
CA ASN A 131 -0.94 47.52 26.14
C ASN A 131 0.57 47.54 25.95
N LEU A 132 1.12 46.71 25.03
CA LEU A 132 2.55 46.69 24.74
C LEU A 132 3.05 48.06 24.20
N SER A 133 2.27 48.73 23.38
CA SER A 133 2.61 50.07 22.88
C SER A 133 2.67 51.09 23.99
N SER A 134 1.77 51.02 24.99
CA SER A 134 1.77 51.91 26.16
C SER A 134 2.98 51.66 27.07
N GLU A 135 3.31 50.38 27.31
CA GLU A 135 4.49 50.02 28.11
C GLU A 135 5.80 50.49 27.44
N LEU A 136 5.90 50.33 26.11
CA LEU A 136 7.05 50.83 25.35
C LEU A 136 7.19 52.36 25.48
N LYS A 137 6.08 53.11 25.45
CA LYS A 137 6.11 54.55 25.68
C LYS A 137 6.61 54.92 27.08
N ILE A 138 6.22 54.18 28.08
CA ILE A 138 6.67 54.40 29.47
C ILE A 138 8.17 54.11 29.58
N ILE A 139 8.62 52.99 29.05
CA ILE A 139 10.06 52.63 29.09
C ILE A 139 10.89 53.68 28.33
N LYS A 140 10.42 54.13 27.15
CA LYS A 140 11.11 55.18 26.41
C LYS A 140 11.27 56.46 27.20
N ARG A 141 10.20 56.91 27.89
CA ARG A 141 10.27 58.11 28.76
C ARG A 141 11.28 57.93 29.91
N MET A 142 11.27 56.75 30.55
CA MET A 142 12.23 56.47 31.64
C MET A 142 13.68 56.48 31.18
N ILE A 143 13.95 56.05 29.95
CA ILE A 143 15.28 56.08 29.34
C ILE A 143 15.70 57.54 29.01
N GLU A 144 14.78 58.30 28.47
CA GLU A 144 15.02 59.74 28.15
C GLU A 144 15.31 60.55 29.39
N ASP A 145 14.53 60.39 30.49
CA ASP A 145 14.74 61.06 31.76
C ASP A 145 16.08 60.67 32.41
N LYS A 146 16.51 59.40 32.26
CA LYS A 146 17.80 58.94 32.80
C LYS A 146 19.00 59.46 32.03
N ASN A 147 18.86 59.83 30.74
CA ASN A 147 19.93 60.40 29.93
C ASN A 147 20.09 61.92 30.11
N HIS A 148 19.14 62.61 30.82
CA HIS A 148 19.19 64.02 31.09
C HIS A 148 19.60 64.36 32.55
N SER A 149 19.89 63.33 33.37
CA SER A 149 20.45 63.43 34.72
C SER A 149 21.92 63.14 34.75
#